data_5693bc1396d0fe11c3dcca0da657ddce
#
_entry.id   5693bc1396d0fe11c3dcca0da657ddce
#
_cell.length_a   1.000
_cell.length_b   1.000
_cell.length_c   1.000
_cell.angle_alpha   90.00
_cell.angle_beta   90.00
_cell.angle_gamma   90.00
#
_symmetry.space_group_name_H-M   'P 1'
#
loop_
_entity.id
_entity.type
_entity.pdbx_description
1 polymer ?
#
loop_
_entity_poly.entity_id
_entity_poly.type
_entity_poly.pdbx_seq_one_letter_code
_entity_poly.pdbx_strand_id
1 'polypeptide(L)'
;MECTPSPRYRSNSKPSPTATKKQKQKNKKHNKKKKNNKSTFDKSKKVFRGVSSYYGPQFHGKLTANGEIFDMYGVTAAHKELPFNTTVRVTNENNGKSILIRINDRGPYVGNRILDCSFGAAKKLGFVGEGTAPVKIEVIEWGDGEYMHH
;
A
#
# COMPACT_ATOMS: atom_id res chain seq x y z
N MET A 1 56.85 -11.00 -4.23
CA MET A 1 55.75 -10.89 -3.26
C MET A 1 55.29 -12.29 -2.93
N GLU A 2 55.68 -12.76 -1.79
CA GLU A 2 55.35 -14.11 -1.34
C GLU A 2 54.02 -14.14 -0.60
N CYS A 3 53.03 -14.89 -1.10
CA CYS A 3 51.82 -15.20 -0.38
C CYS A 3 52.13 -16.31 0.64
N THR A 4 52.11 -16.02 1.92
CA THR A 4 52.19 -17.01 2.98
C THR A 4 50.85 -17.72 3.13
N PRO A 5 50.82 -19.06 3.10
CA PRO A 5 49.56 -19.78 3.34
C PRO A 5 49.18 -19.80 4.81
N SER A 6 47.96 -19.47 5.09
CA SER A 6 47.38 -19.54 6.43
C SER A 6 47.33 -20.98 6.93
N PRO A 7 47.67 -21.26 8.20
CA PRO A 7 47.60 -22.61 8.74
C PRO A 7 46.18 -23.11 8.85
N ARG A 8 45.92 -24.26 8.28
CA ARG A 8 44.68 -24.98 8.45
C ARG A 8 44.58 -25.53 9.86
N TYR A 9 43.62 -25.04 10.61
CA TYR A 9 43.27 -25.59 11.92
C TYR A 9 42.47 -26.87 11.72
N ARG A 10 43.10 -28.02 12.08
CA ARG A 10 42.41 -29.31 12.25
C ARG A 10 41.96 -29.41 13.70
N SER A 11 40.72 -29.30 13.95
CA SER A 11 40.11 -29.72 15.22
C SER A 11 39.62 -31.16 15.03
N ASN A 12 40.37 -32.11 15.52
CA ASN A 12 39.89 -33.46 15.80
C ASN A 12 39.25 -33.44 17.18
N SER A 13 37.96 -33.47 17.25
CA SER A 13 37.26 -33.91 18.46
C SER A 13 36.12 -34.82 18.05
N LYS A 14 36.34 -36.10 18.29
CA LYS A 14 35.30 -37.12 18.26
C LYS A 14 34.39 -36.91 19.47
N PRO A 15 33.07 -36.89 19.33
CA PRO A 15 32.20 -37.03 20.47
C PRO A 15 32.00 -38.49 20.82
N SER A 16 32.18 -38.80 22.07
CA SER A 16 31.82 -40.10 22.64
C SER A 16 30.31 -40.24 22.77
N PRO A 17 29.79 -41.46 22.57
CA PRO A 17 28.36 -41.67 22.79
C PRO A 17 28.10 -41.98 24.26
N THR A 18 27.30 -41.18 24.93
CA THR A 18 26.66 -41.59 26.16
C THR A 18 25.16 -41.57 26.00
N ALA A 19 24.65 -42.73 26.40
CA ALA A 19 23.30 -43.19 26.27
C ALA A 19 22.23 -42.36 27.03
N THR A 20 21.07 -42.28 26.36
CA THR A 20 19.73 -42.48 26.92
C THR A 20 19.33 -41.84 28.23
N LYS A 21 18.46 -40.87 28.14
CA LYS A 21 17.25 -40.89 28.99
C LYS A 21 16.08 -40.28 28.17
N LYS A 22 15.12 -41.13 27.86
CA LYS A 22 13.81 -40.79 27.35
C LYS A 22 13.13 -39.84 28.34
N GLN A 23 12.97 -38.60 27.97
CA GLN A 23 11.98 -37.77 28.60
C GLN A 23 10.88 -37.49 27.55
N LYS A 24 9.72 -38.06 27.85
CA LYS A 24 8.43 -37.73 27.21
C LYS A 24 8.20 -36.24 27.39
N GLN A 25 8.49 -35.44 26.40
CA GLN A 25 7.95 -34.08 26.32
C GLN A 25 6.57 -34.14 25.71
N LYS A 26 5.58 -33.87 26.56
CA LYS A 26 4.21 -33.59 26.15
C LYS A 26 4.24 -32.39 25.21
N ASN A 27 3.93 -32.62 23.94
CA ASN A 27 3.65 -31.58 22.99
C ASN A 27 2.41 -30.77 23.45
N LYS A 28 2.63 -29.69 24.16
CA LYS A 28 1.64 -28.62 24.26
C LYS A 28 1.61 -27.92 22.89
N LYS A 29 0.62 -28.27 22.10
CA LYS A 29 0.23 -27.48 20.94
C LYS A 29 -0.09 -26.06 21.42
N HIS A 30 0.87 -25.15 21.32
CA HIS A 30 0.60 -23.73 21.41
C HIS A 30 -0.09 -23.34 20.09
N ASN A 31 -1.41 -23.33 20.15
CA ASN A 31 -2.24 -22.73 19.14
C ASN A 31 -2.01 -21.21 19.21
N LYS A 32 -0.95 -20.73 18.56
CA LYS A 32 -0.80 -19.30 18.27
C LYS A 32 -1.91 -18.91 17.32
N LYS A 33 -3.05 -18.49 17.87
CA LYS A 33 -4.00 -17.67 17.12
C LYS A 33 -3.20 -16.45 16.60
N LYS A 34 -2.82 -16.48 15.34
CA LYS A 34 -2.43 -15.27 14.62
C LYS A 34 -3.65 -14.36 14.71
N LYS A 35 -3.60 -13.39 15.60
CA LYS A 35 -4.49 -12.23 15.52
C LYS A 35 -4.09 -11.50 14.26
N ASN A 36 -4.77 -11.80 13.17
CA ASN A 36 -4.77 -10.95 12.01
C ASN A 36 -5.46 -9.66 12.44
N ASN A 37 -4.70 -8.70 12.94
CA ASN A 37 -5.14 -7.32 13.01
C ASN A 37 -5.19 -6.78 11.57
N LYS A 38 -6.09 -7.31 10.78
CA LYS A 38 -6.59 -6.64 9.61
C LYS A 38 -7.43 -5.51 10.19
N SER A 39 -6.91 -4.28 10.16
CA SER A 39 -7.73 -3.09 10.35
C SER A 39 -8.80 -3.15 9.27
N THR A 40 -9.96 -3.67 9.62
CA THR A 40 -11.08 -3.76 8.70
C THR A 40 -11.65 -2.36 8.56
N PHE A 41 -11.35 -1.74 7.41
CA PHE A 41 -12.00 -0.52 7.01
C PHE A 41 -13.53 -0.76 7.00
N ASP A 42 -14.28 0.18 7.59
CA ASP A 42 -15.73 0.11 7.58
C ASP A 42 -16.28 0.32 6.17
N LYS A 43 -16.66 -0.76 5.51
CA LYS A 43 -17.22 -0.77 4.15
C LYS A 43 -18.70 -0.36 4.09
N SER A 44 -19.31 0.00 5.20
CA SER A 44 -20.71 0.50 5.21
C SER A 44 -20.81 1.87 4.55
N LYS A 45 -19.79 2.71 4.70
CA LYS A 45 -19.75 4.04 4.10
C LYS A 45 -19.18 3.97 2.68
N LYS A 46 -20.03 4.28 1.69
CA LYS A 46 -19.69 4.22 0.26
C LYS A 46 -19.59 5.59 -0.42
N VAL A 47 -19.98 6.66 0.25
CA VAL A 47 -19.99 8.02 -0.29
C VAL A 47 -19.22 8.95 0.63
N PHE A 48 -18.32 9.72 0.04
CA PHE A 48 -17.49 10.71 0.72
C PHE A 48 -17.54 12.01 -0.06
N ARG A 49 -17.48 13.14 0.65
CA ARG A 49 -17.41 14.47 0.05
C ARG A 49 -16.26 15.25 0.67
N GLY A 50 -15.58 16.03 -0.11
CA GLY A 50 -14.49 16.87 0.35
C GLY A 50 -13.76 17.50 -0.81
N VAL A 51 -12.53 17.95 -0.55
CA VAL A 51 -11.68 18.60 -1.54
C VAL A 51 -10.65 17.65 -2.07
N SER A 52 -10.51 17.61 -3.38
CA SER A 52 -9.41 16.92 -4.10
C SER A 52 -8.39 17.91 -4.61
N SER A 53 -7.14 17.50 -4.61
CA SER A 53 -6.05 18.10 -5.37
C SER A 53 -5.43 17.05 -6.30
N TYR A 54 -4.28 17.36 -6.91
CA TYR A 54 -3.55 16.40 -7.72
C TYR A 54 -2.05 16.51 -7.47
N TYR A 55 -1.33 15.42 -7.76
CA TYR A 55 0.12 15.33 -7.60
C TYR A 55 0.87 16.23 -8.56
N GLY A 56 1.94 16.84 -8.07
CA GLY A 56 2.91 17.50 -8.92
C GLY A 56 3.75 16.52 -9.76
N PRO A 57 4.41 17.01 -10.82
CA PRO A 57 5.20 16.17 -11.75
C PRO A 57 6.40 15.49 -11.10
N GLN A 58 6.86 15.97 -9.95
CA GLN A 58 8.00 15.41 -9.21
C GLN A 58 7.73 13.99 -8.67
N PHE A 59 6.49 13.56 -8.61
CA PHE A 59 6.11 12.20 -8.16
C PHE A 59 6.09 11.18 -9.29
N HIS A 60 6.11 11.63 -10.54
CA HIS A 60 6.12 10.72 -11.70
C HIS A 60 7.32 9.77 -11.66
N GLY A 61 7.07 8.48 -11.84
CA GLY A 61 8.08 7.44 -11.79
C GLY A 61 8.48 6.96 -10.39
N LYS A 62 7.92 7.54 -9.33
CA LYS A 62 8.16 7.10 -7.95
C LYS A 62 7.18 6.00 -7.54
N LEU A 63 7.56 5.22 -6.53
CA LEU A 63 6.69 4.20 -5.97
C LEU A 63 5.52 4.84 -5.18
N THR A 64 4.32 4.32 -5.40
CA THR A 64 3.15 4.60 -4.58
C THR A 64 3.15 3.74 -3.32
N ALA A 65 2.23 4.02 -2.40
CA ALA A 65 2.13 3.26 -1.15
C ALA A 65 1.77 1.79 -1.35
N ASN A 66 1.12 1.42 -2.46
CA ASN A 66 0.86 0.01 -2.78
C ASN A 66 1.97 -0.67 -3.61
N GLY A 67 3.08 0.02 -3.88
CA GLY A 67 4.23 -0.52 -4.61
C GLY A 67 4.18 -0.37 -6.14
N GLU A 68 3.19 0.32 -6.68
CA GLU A 68 3.14 0.65 -8.11
C GLU A 68 4.09 1.81 -8.46
N ILE A 69 4.51 1.88 -9.72
CA ILE A 69 5.18 3.07 -10.25
C ILE A 69 4.10 4.10 -10.58
N PHE A 70 4.20 5.29 -9.98
CA PHE A 70 3.24 6.36 -10.24
C PHE A 70 3.37 6.90 -11.66
N ASP A 71 2.26 6.85 -12.40
CA ASP A 71 2.12 7.45 -13.71
C ASP A 71 1.20 8.67 -13.61
N MET A 72 1.76 9.86 -13.79
CA MET A 72 0.99 11.11 -13.70
C MET A 72 -0.08 11.23 -14.78
N TYR A 73 0.07 10.53 -15.90
CA TYR A 73 -0.90 10.53 -17.01
C TYR A 73 -1.97 9.44 -16.89
N GLY A 74 -1.78 8.50 -15.99
CA GLY A 74 -2.78 7.47 -15.66
C GLY A 74 -3.95 8.04 -14.85
N VAL A 75 -4.90 7.17 -14.51
CA VAL A 75 -6.10 7.53 -13.75
C VAL A 75 -6.09 6.81 -12.41
N THR A 76 -5.33 7.34 -11.48
CA THR A 76 -5.18 6.82 -10.11
C THR A 76 -5.26 7.95 -9.09
N ALA A 77 -5.42 7.59 -7.84
CA ALA A 77 -5.47 8.57 -6.74
C ALA A 77 -4.99 7.98 -5.41
N ALA A 78 -4.67 8.88 -4.49
CA ALA A 78 -4.43 8.60 -3.09
C ALA A 78 -5.66 8.88 -2.24
N HIS A 79 -5.94 8.00 -1.30
CA HIS A 79 -6.92 8.18 -0.24
C HIS A 79 -6.36 7.66 1.08
N LYS A 80 -6.75 8.32 2.20
CA LYS A 80 -6.20 7.97 3.53
C LYS A 80 -6.56 6.57 3.99
N GLU A 81 -7.76 6.09 3.68
CA GLU A 81 -8.36 4.92 4.34
C GLU A 81 -8.88 3.85 3.38
N LEU A 82 -9.31 4.22 2.16
CA LEU A 82 -9.86 3.25 1.22
C LEU A 82 -8.84 2.14 0.90
N PRO A 83 -9.24 0.87 0.91
CA PRO A 83 -8.35 -0.21 0.53
C PRO A 83 -7.72 0.00 -0.83
N PHE A 84 -6.46 -0.40 -1.02
CA PHE A 84 -5.83 -0.36 -2.32
C PHE A 84 -6.64 -1.16 -3.36
N ASN A 85 -6.58 -0.72 -4.59
CA ASN A 85 -7.34 -1.27 -5.72
C ASN A 85 -8.86 -1.04 -5.64
N THR A 86 -9.34 -0.24 -4.70
CA THR A 86 -10.72 0.22 -4.70
C THR A 86 -10.97 1.12 -5.90
N THR A 87 -12.00 0.83 -6.66
CA THR A 87 -12.48 1.67 -7.75
C THR A 87 -13.57 2.60 -7.25
N VAL A 88 -13.37 3.88 -7.44
CA VAL A 88 -14.32 4.92 -7.05
C VAL A 88 -14.76 5.75 -8.26
N ARG A 89 -16.00 6.21 -8.23
CA ARG A 89 -16.44 7.29 -9.10
C ARG A 89 -16.20 8.60 -8.39
N VAL A 90 -15.40 9.47 -9.00
CA VAL A 90 -15.15 10.83 -8.51
C VAL A 90 -15.88 11.81 -9.40
N THR A 91 -16.68 12.65 -8.80
CA THR A 91 -17.43 13.72 -9.48
C THR A 91 -16.90 15.06 -9.01
N ASN A 92 -16.48 15.91 -9.95
CA ASN A 92 -16.18 17.30 -9.68
C ASN A 92 -17.51 18.07 -9.55
N GLU A 93 -17.82 18.54 -8.35
CA GLU A 93 -19.09 19.18 -8.07
C GLU A 93 -19.24 20.58 -8.71
N ASN A 94 -18.13 21.18 -9.16
CA ASN A 94 -18.18 22.49 -9.85
C ASN A 94 -18.66 22.38 -11.31
N ASN A 95 -18.38 21.26 -11.98
CA ASN A 95 -18.72 21.13 -13.41
C ASN A 95 -19.51 19.86 -13.75
N GLY A 96 -19.74 18.98 -12.76
CA GLY A 96 -20.48 17.74 -12.94
C GLY A 96 -19.73 16.63 -13.67
N LYS A 97 -18.47 16.84 -14.07
CA LYS A 97 -17.66 15.79 -14.70
C LYS A 97 -17.33 14.68 -13.71
N SER A 98 -17.44 13.44 -14.14
CA SER A 98 -17.10 12.28 -13.31
C SER A 98 -16.30 11.24 -14.10
N ILE A 99 -15.41 10.57 -13.38
CA ILE A 99 -14.59 9.47 -13.92
C ILE A 99 -14.45 8.35 -12.87
N LEU A 100 -14.10 7.17 -13.32
CA LEU A 100 -13.67 6.08 -12.46
C LEU A 100 -12.17 6.18 -12.20
N ILE A 101 -11.78 6.07 -10.93
CA ILE A 101 -10.40 6.17 -10.48
C ILE A 101 -10.10 4.98 -9.58
N ARG A 102 -8.90 4.41 -9.70
CA ARG A 102 -8.40 3.36 -8.81
C ARG A 102 -7.51 3.98 -7.72
N ILE A 103 -7.72 3.56 -6.48
CA ILE A 103 -6.90 3.96 -5.34
C ILE A 103 -5.65 3.09 -5.27
N ASN A 104 -4.47 3.69 -5.35
CA ASN A 104 -3.19 3.00 -5.30
C ASN A 104 -2.18 3.63 -4.35
N ASP A 105 -2.56 4.67 -3.63
CA ASP A 105 -1.65 5.40 -2.75
C ASP A 105 -2.35 5.87 -1.48
N ARG A 106 -1.57 6.35 -0.52
CA ARG A 106 -2.04 6.90 0.76
C ARG A 106 -1.78 8.40 0.82
N GLY A 107 -2.70 9.10 1.43
CA GLY A 107 -2.77 10.55 1.56
C GLY A 107 -4.10 11.07 1.05
N PRO A 108 -4.27 12.39 0.95
CA PRO A 108 -3.36 13.45 1.40
C PRO A 108 -3.35 13.61 2.93
N TYR A 109 -2.22 14.05 3.48
CA TYR A 109 -2.06 14.29 4.92
C TYR A 109 -1.98 15.78 5.25
N VAL A 110 -2.28 16.63 4.30
CA VAL A 110 -2.19 18.09 4.41
C VAL A 110 -3.57 18.71 4.20
N GLY A 111 -3.96 19.59 5.12
CA GLY A 111 -5.23 20.33 5.04
C GLY A 111 -6.47 19.45 5.12
N ASN A 112 -7.56 19.94 4.55
CA ASN A 112 -8.89 19.27 4.55
C ASN A 112 -9.11 18.39 3.31
N ARG A 113 -8.08 18.10 2.57
CA ARG A 113 -8.17 17.29 1.35
C ARG A 113 -8.44 15.83 1.68
N ILE A 114 -9.30 15.22 0.90
CA ILE A 114 -9.66 13.80 1.06
C ILE A 114 -9.11 12.93 -0.05
N LEU A 115 -8.71 13.53 -1.17
CA LEU A 115 -8.23 12.83 -2.35
C LEU A 115 -7.11 13.62 -3.02
N ASP A 116 -6.06 12.92 -3.45
CA ASP A 116 -5.06 13.45 -4.38
C ASP A 116 -5.08 12.62 -5.65
N CYS A 117 -5.51 13.25 -6.74
CA CYS A 117 -5.59 12.61 -8.04
C CYS A 117 -4.25 12.63 -8.78
N SER A 118 -4.06 11.71 -9.74
CA SER A 118 -3.07 11.90 -10.77
C SER A 118 -3.39 13.14 -11.63
N PHE A 119 -2.38 13.67 -12.31
CA PHE A 119 -2.59 14.78 -13.25
C PHE A 119 -3.59 14.40 -14.35
N GLY A 120 -3.48 13.19 -14.90
CA GLY A 120 -4.40 12.69 -15.92
C GLY A 120 -5.85 12.63 -15.42
N ALA A 121 -6.08 12.25 -14.18
CA ALA A 121 -7.41 12.26 -13.56
C ALA A 121 -7.94 13.69 -13.37
N ALA A 122 -7.10 14.60 -12.86
CA ALA A 122 -7.46 16.00 -12.67
C ALA A 122 -7.81 16.70 -14.01
N LYS A 123 -7.07 16.37 -15.06
CA LYS A 123 -7.36 16.86 -16.42
C LYS A 123 -8.72 16.40 -16.91
N LYS A 124 -9.06 15.14 -16.72
CA LYS A 124 -10.37 14.59 -17.10
C LYS A 124 -11.52 15.17 -16.28
N LEU A 125 -11.26 15.46 -15.01
CA LEU A 125 -12.24 16.12 -14.12
C LEU A 125 -12.33 17.63 -14.31
N GLY A 126 -11.38 18.22 -15.04
CA GLY A 126 -11.41 19.63 -15.42
C GLY A 126 -11.05 20.62 -14.32
N PHE A 127 -10.16 20.27 -13.38
CA PHE A 127 -9.74 21.20 -12.33
C PHE A 127 -8.23 21.47 -12.25
N VAL A 128 -7.48 21.15 -13.32
CA VAL A 128 -6.04 21.41 -13.35
C VAL A 128 -5.71 22.88 -13.16
N GLY A 129 -6.49 23.78 -13.77
CA GLY A 129 -6.28 25.23 -13.64
C GLY A 129 -6.50 25.75 -12.24
N GLU A 130 -7.52 25.27 -11.54
CA GLU A 130 -7.86 25.65 -10.17
C GLU A 130 -6.96 24.98 -9.14
N GLY A 131 -6.37 23.85 -9.45
CA GLY A 131 -5.50 23.07 -8.57
C GLY A 131 -6.25 22.22 -7.55
N THR A 132 -7.46 22.60 -7.18
CA THR A 132 -8.35 21.86 -6.27
C THR A 132 -9.79 21.93 -6.75
N ALA A 133 -10.60 20.98 -6.31
CA ALA A 133 -12.03 20.98 -6.57
C ALA A 133 -12.80 20.28 -5.45
N PRO A 134 -14.04 20.71 -5.17
CA PRO A 134 -14.94 19.93 -4.34
C PRO A 134 -15.38 18.69 -5.11
N VAL A 135 -15.24 17.54 -4.49
CA VAL A 135 -15.55 16.26 -5.12
C VAL A 135 -16.49 15.43 -4.27
N LYS A 136 -17.26 14.61 -4.97
CA LYS A 136 -18.02 13.51 -4.40
C LYS A 136 -17.34 12.21 -4.84
N ILE A 137 -17.06 11.34 -3.89
CA ILE A 137 -16.44 10.04 -4.11
C ILE A 137 -17.48 8.96 -3.81
N GLU A 138 -17.74 8.09 -4.76
CA GLU A 138 -18.63 6.93 -4.61
C GLU A 138 -17.86 5.66 -4.84
N VAL A 139 -17.87 4.73 -3.88
CA VAL A 139 -17.23 3.44 -4.04
C VAL A 139 -18.07 2.57 -4.98
N ILE A 140 -17.46 2.18 -6.08
CA ILE A 140 -18.07 1.30 -7.09
C ILE A 140 -17.70 -0.15 -6.83
N GLU A 141 -16.42 -0.41 -6.56
CA GLU A 141 -15.90 -1.75 -6.29
C GLU A 141 -14.82 -1.66 -5.20
N TRP A 142 -14.96 -2.49 -4.18
CA TRP A 142 -13.96 -2.58 -3.11
C TRP A 142 -12.73 -3.31 -3.60
N GLY A 143 -11.56 -2.73 -3.35
CA GLY A 143 -10.28 -3.36 -3.64
C GLY A 143 -9.91 -4.44 -2.62
N ASP A 144 -8.96 -5.28 -3.00
CA ASP A 144 -8.41 -6.36 -2.16
C ASP A 144 -7.46 -5.84 -1.06
N GLY A 145 -6.99 -4.60 -1.18
CA GLY A 145 -5.99 -4.01 -0.30
C GLY A 145 -4.59 -4.57 -0.48
N GLU A 146 -4.36 -5.32 -1.54
CA GLU A 146 -3.09 -5.98 -1.79
C GLU A 146 -1.99 -4.99 -2.18
N TYR A 147 -0.81 -5.27 -1.63
CA TYR A 147 0.43 -4.60 -1.99
C TYR A 147 1.05 -5.30 -3.20
N MET A 148 1.50 -4.54 -4.18
CA MET A 148 2.22 -5.12 -5.31
C MET A 148 3.64 -5.51 -4.89
N HIS A 149 3.93 -6.79 -4.98
CA HIS A 149 5.28 -7.32 -4.80
C HIS A 149 6.03 -7.29 -6.13
N HIS A 150 7.14 -6.62 -6.12
CA HIS A 150 8.07 -6.64 -7.25
C HIS A 150 9.14 -7.70 -7.04
#